data_c18dcc1357844d87bf43b15a08aef43b
#
_entry.id   c18dcc1357844d87bf43b15a08aef43b
#
_cell.length_a   1.000
_cell.length_b   1.000
_cell.length_c   1.000
_cell.angle_alpha   90.00
_cell.angle_beta   90.00
_cell.angle_gamma   90.00
#
_symmetry.space_group_name_H-M   'P 1'
#
loop_
_entity.id
_entity.type
_entity.pdbx_description
1 polymer ?
#
loop_
_entity_poly.entity_id
_entity_poly.type
_entity_poly.pdbx_seq_one_letter_code
_entity_poly.pdbx_strand_id
1 'polypeptide(L)'
;MLSRAIVAAMTDNQKRLEVSIIAERLTQLEGARHLTQREVAAGIGMLEQTYSNKKNGLRPFSAKDYKALADFFNTSVDYLMGRTNDPWPVDIQPEGATA
;
A
#
# COMPACT_ATOMS: atom_id res chain seq x y z
N MET A 1 9.09 -32.01 -4.33
CA MET A 1 8.98 -31.12 -5.48
C MET A 1 7.56 -30.61 -5.63
N LEU A 2 7.42 -29.32 -5.84
CA LEU A 2 6.09 -28.71 -5.96
C LEU A 2 5.51 -28.95 -7.34
N SER A 3 4.23 -29.30 -7.39
CA SER A 3 3.52 -29.43 -8.65
C SER A 3 3.12 -28.06 -9.18
N ARG A 4 2.74 -28.00 -10.45
CA ARG A 4 2.24 -26.73 -11.03
C ARG A 4 1.01 -26.22 -10.32
N ALA A 5 0.15 -27.11 -9.86
CA ALA A 5 -1.05 -26.71 -9.14
C ALA A 5 -0.69 -26.01 -7.83
N ILE A 6 0.31 -26.51 -7.13
CA ILE A 6 0.77 -25.88 -5.89
C ILE A 6 1.40 -24.52 -6.17
N VAL A 7 2.18 -24.41 -7.25
CA VAL A 7 2.79 -23.12 -7.64
C VAL A 7 1.72 -22.11 -8.00
N ALA A 8 0.67 -22.52 -8.72
CA ALA A 8 -0.43 -21.62 -9.04
C ALA A 8 -1.16 -21.15 -7.79
N ALA A 9 -1.38 -22.05 -6.82
CA ALA A 9 -1.99 -21.69 -5.56
C ALA A 9 -1.13 -20.70 -4.77
N MET A 10 0.18 -20.86 -4.81
CA MET A 10 1.10 -19.92 -4.18
C MET A 10 1.01 -18.54 -4.81
N THR A 11 0.86 -18.46 -6.12
CA THR A 11 0.69 -17.18 -6.81
C THR A 11 -0.57 -16.45 -6.35
N ASP A 12 -1.68 -17.19 -6.23
CA ASP A 12 -2.92 -16.60 -5.71
C ASP A 12 -2.76 -16.14 -4.26
N ASN A 13 -2.07 -16.92 -3.46
CA ASN A 13 -1.79 -16.55 -2.08
C ASN A 13 -0.93 -15.30 -1.99
N GLN A 14 0.04 -15.14 -2.89
CA GLN A 14 0.86 -13.94 -2.94
C GLN A 14 0.02 -12.70 -3.26
N LYS A 15 -0.91 -12.80 -4.20
CA LYS A 15 -1.81 -11.69 -4.52
C LYS A 15 -2.66 -11.31 -3.32
N ARG A 16 -3.17 -12.29 -2.60
CA ARG A 16 -3.95 -12.03 -1.39
C ARG A 16 -3.11 -11.37 -0.31
N LEU A 17 -1.86 -11.81 -0.15
CA LEU A 17 -0.94 -11.20 0.81
C LEU A 17 -0.64 -9.75 0.45
N GLU A 18 -0.43 -9.46 -0.83
CA GLU A 18 -0.17 -8.09 -1.28
C GLU A 18 -1.35 -7.17 -0.97
N VAL A 19 -2.57 -7.62 -1.22
CA VAL A 19 -3.78 -6.86 -0.90
C VAL A 19 -3.89 -6.66 0.61
N SER A 20 -3.60 -7.70 1.40
CA SER A 20 -3.66 -7.60 2.85
C SER A 20 -2.61 -6.66 3.39
N ILE A 21 -1.41 -6.67 2.82
CA ILE A 21 -0.32 -5.80 3.25
C ILE A 21 -0.67 -4.33 3.00
N ILE A 22 -1.15 -4.00 1.79
CA ILE A 22 -1.51 -2.61 1.49
C ILE A 22 -2.65 -2.13 2.40
N ALA A 23 -3.65 -2.96 2.64
CA ALA A 23 -4.75 -2.62 3.53
C ALA A 23 -4.25 -2.36 4.94
N GLU A 24 -3.37 -3.21 5.44
CA GLU A 24 -2.80 -3.08 6.76
C GLU A 24 -1.96 -1.81 6.88
N ARG A 25 -1.08 -1.56 5.90
CA ARG A 25 -0.24 -0.36 5.90
C ARG A 25 -1.08 0.91 5.86
N LEU A 26 -2.12 0.95 5.02
CA LEU A 26 -3.00 2.09 4.95
C LEU A 26 -3.76 2.30 6.24
N THR A 27 -4.25 1.23 6.86
CA THR A 27 -4.94 1.32 8.14
C THR A 27 -4.01 1.88 9.22
N GLN A 28 -2.77 1.43 9.25
CA GLN A 28 -1.77 1.93 10.19
C GLN A 28 -1.47 3.41 9.98
N LEU A 29 -1.29 3.81 8.72
CA LEU A 29 -1.02 5.21 8.39
C LEU A 29 -2.20 6.11 8.71
N GLU A 30 -3.41 5.65 8.41
CA GLU A 30 -4.63 6.37 8.77
C GLU A 30 -4.72 6.58 10.28
N GLY A 31 -4.50 5.51 11.03
CA GLY A 31 -4.54 5.58 12.48
C GLY A 31 -3.47 6.49 13.06
N ALA A 32 -2.24 6.39 12.55
CA ALA A 32 -1.13 7.19 13.03
C ALA A 32 -1.35 8.69 12.80
N ARG A 33 -2.09 9.05 11.75
CA ARG A 33 -2.37 10.43 11.38
C ARG A 33 -3.77 10.89 11.78
N HIS A 34 -4.54 10.02 12.43
CA HIS A 34 -5.92 10.30 12.81
C HIS A 34 -6.78 10.73 11.62
N LEU A 35 -6.62 10.02 10.50
CA LEU A 35 -7.37 10.29 9.27
C LEU A 35 -8.42 9.23 9.04
N THR A 36 -9.56 9.65 8.48
CA THR A 36 -10.59 8.73 8.02
C THR A 36 -10.31 8.33 6.58
N GLN A 37 -10.94 7.23 6.14
CA GLN A 37 -10.86 6.82 4.72
C GLN A 37 -11.34 7.92 3.80
N ARG A 38 -12.37 8.65 4.23
CA ARG A 38 -12.91 9.77 3.45
C ARG A 38 -11.88 10.86 3.24
N GLU A 39 -11.14 11.18 4.29
CA GLU A 39 -10.09 12.21 4.22
C GLU A 39 -8.94 11.78 3.32
N VAL A 40 -8.53 10.52 3.42
CA VAL A 40 -7.48 10.00 2.55
C VAL A 40 -7.93 10.01 1.10
N ALA A 41 -9.14 9.52 0.83
CA ALA A 41 -9.69 9.50 -0.52
C ALA A 41 -9.72 10.90 -1.11
N ALA A 42 -10.20 11.89 -0.34
CA ALA A 42 -10.23 13.28 -0.80
C ALA A 42 -8.82 13.79 -1.10
N GLY A 43 -7.85 13.42 -0.27
CA GLY A 43 -6.47 13.87 -0.43
C GLY A 43 -5.79 13.33 -1.68
N ILE A 44 -6.22 12.20 -2.19
CA ILE A 44 -5.66 11.61 -3.41
C ILE A 44 -6.59 11.75 -4.62
N GLY A 45 -7.65 12.55 -4.48
CA GLY A 45 -8.59 12.80 -5.58
C GLY A 45 -9.42 11.59 -5.97
N MET A 46 -9.78 10.76 -5.01
CA MET A 46 -10.53 9.52 -5.23
C MET A 46 -11.82 9.56 -4.44
N LEU A 47 -12.87 8.93 -4.96
CA LEU A 47 -14.12 8.77 -4.21
C LEU A 47 -13.87 7.82 -3.04
N GLU A 48 -14.53 8.11 -1.92
CA GLU A 48 -14.38 7.29 -0.72
C GLU A 48 -14.72 5.82 -1.01
N GLN A 49 -15.81 5.57 -1.72
CA GLN A 49 -16.21 4.20 -2.05
C GLN A 49 -15.16 3.50 -2.90
N THR A 50 -14.58 4.22 -3.86
CA THR A 50 -13.52 3.67 -4.70
C THR A 50 -12.29 3.31 -3.87
N TYR A 51 -11.89 4.20 -2.97
CA TYR A 51 -10.77 3.93 -2.07
C TYR A 51 -11.05 2.70 -1.20
N SER A 52 -12.23 2.65 -0.59
CA SER A 52 -12.64 1.53 0.25
C SER A 52 -12.63 0.20 -0.53
N ASN A 53 -13.17 0.20 -1.75
CA ASN A 53 -13.19 -0.99 -2.58
C ASN A 53 -11.79 -1.47 -2.91
N LYS A 54 -10.88 -0.57 -3.24
CA LYS A 54 -9.50 -0.93 -3.54
C LYS A 54 -8.77 -1.42 -2.28
N LYS A 55 -8.98 -0.77 -1.17
CA LYS A 55 -8.37 -1.17 0.10
C LYS A 55 -8.84 -2.57 0.51
N ASN A 56 -10.10 -2.88 0.28
CA ASN A 56 -10.68 -4.17 0.62
C ASN A 56 -10.42 -5.26 -0.42
N GLY A 57 -9.70 -4.95 -1.49
CA GLY A 57 -9.31 -5.94 -2.49
C GLY A 57 -10.35 -6.21 -3.56
N LEU A 58 -11.44 -5.44 -3.60
CA LEU A 58 -12.45 -5.58 -4.64
C LEU A 58 -11.95 -5.06 -5.98
N ARG A 59 -11.03 -4.11 -5.97
CA ARG A 59 -10.37 -3.59 -7.16
C ARG A 59 -8.91 -3.35 -6.82
N PRO A 60 -7.99 -3.52 -7.79
CA PRO A 60 -6.58 -3.27 -7.50
C PRO A 60 -6.27 -1.77 -7.47
N PHE A 61 -5.29 -1.39 -6.66
CA PHE A 61 -4.68 -0.09 -6.79
C PHE A 61 -3.79 -0.08 -8.02
N SER A 62 -3.85 0.99 -8.79
CA SER A 62 -2.94 1.17 -9.93
C SER A 62 -1.60 1.71 -9.43
N ALA A 63 -0.58 1.69 -10.33
CA ALA A 63 0.71 2.30 -10.00
C ALA A 63 0.54 3.79 -9.65
N LYS A 64 -0.34 4.48 -10.36
CA LYS A 64 -0.65 5.88 -10.09
C LYS A 64 -1.26 6.06 -8.70
N ASP A 65 -2.14 5.15 -8.31
CA ASP A 65 -2.76 5.17 -6.98
C ASP A 65 -1.69 4.98 -5.89
N TYR A 66 -0.79 4.01 -6.06
CA TYR A 66 0.29 3.78 -5.11
C TYR A 66 1.16 5.02 -4.94
N LYS A 67 1.47 5.67 -6.06
CA LYS A 67 2.27 6.89 -6.01
C LYS A 67 1.55 8.00 -5.28
N ALA A 68 0.27 8.19 -5.56
CA ALA A 68 -0.53 9.22 -4.91
C ALA A 68 -0.62 8.98 -3.40
N LEU A 69 -0.82 7.73 -3.01
CA LEU A 69 -0.88 7.37 -1.59
C LEU A 69 0.48 7.58 -0.91
N ALA A 70 1.55 7.18 -1.57
CA ALA A 70 2.90 7.37 -1.02
C ALA A 70 3.19 8.87 -0.82
N ASP A 71 2.83 9.69 -1.79
CA ASP A 71 3.03 11.13 -1.70
C ASP A 71 2.15 11.74 -0.59
N PHE A 72 0.90 11.31 -0.52
CA PHE A 72 -0.04 11.82 0.49
C PHE A 72 0.43 11.52 1.92
N PHE A 73 0.88 10.28 2.15
CA PHE A 73 1.34 9.86 3.47
C PHE A 73 2.82 10.14 3.70
N ASN A 74 3.49 10.71 2.72
CA ASN A 74 4.93 10.97 2.79
C ASN A 74 5.71 9.70 3.13
N THR A 75 5.43 8.65 2.37
CA THR A 75 6.08 7.36 2.51
C THR A 75 6.52 6.86 1.12
N SER A 76 6.94 5.62 1.01
CA SER A 76 7.36 5.04 -0.25
C SER A 76 6.35 4.01 -0.76
N VAL A 77 6.33 3.80 -2.07
CA VAL A 77 5.55 2.73 -2.68
C VAL A 77 6.03 1.38 -2.13
N ASP A 78 7.33 1.22 -1.94
CA ASP A 78 7.87 -0.02 -1.40
C ASP A 78 7.33 -0.33 0.00
N TYR A 79 7.18 0.68 0.84
CA TYR A 79 6.56 0.49 2.15
C TYR A 79 5.10 0.04 2.02
N LEU A 80 4.35 0.70 1.14
CA LEU A 80 2.94 0.35 0.93
C LEU A 80 2.79 -1.08 0.39
N MET A 81 3.73 -1.52 -0.43
CA MET A 81 3.71 -2.87 -1.00
C MET A 81 4.30 -3.93 -0.08
N GLY A 82 4.82 -3.54 1.07
CA GLY A 82 5.40 -4.47 2.02
C GLY A 82 6.81 -4.93 1.68
N ARG A 83 7.49 -4.28 0.77
CA ARG A 83 8.86 -4.62 0.39
C ARG A 83 9.88 -4.12 1.39
N THR A 84 9.51 -3.13 2.18
CA THR A 84 10.35 -2.61 3.24
C THR A 84 9.49 -2.29 4.45
N ASN A 85 10.08 -2.31 5.62
CA ASN A 85 9.42 -1.87 6.85
C ASN A 85 9.77 -0.42 7.19
N ASP A 86 10.58 0.23 6.34
CA ASP A 86 10.97 1.61 6.53
C ASP A 86 9.94 2.52 5.87
N PRO A 87 9.18 3.31 6.65
CA PRO A 87 8.15 4.17 6.09
C PRO A 87 8.68 5.44 5.44
N TRP A 88 9.97 5.73 5.52
CA TRP A 88 10.53 6.94 4.96
C TRP A 88 10.57 6.90 3.43
N PRO A 89 10.22 7.99 2.76
CA PRO A 89 10.40 8.08 1.30
C PRO A 89 11.88 8.00 0.94
N VAL A 90 12.15 7.38 -0.21
CA VAL A 90 13.53 7.23 -0.67
C VAL A 90 14.22 8.59 -0.83
N ASP A 91 13.46 9.58 -1.32
CA ASP A 91 14.02 10.90 -1.66
C ASP A 91 14.33 11.77 -0.46
N ILE A 92 13.81 11.44 0.72
CA ILE A 92 14.03 12.24 1.93
C ILE A 92 14.45 11.39 3.10
N GLN A 93 15.24 10.34 2.83
CA GLN A 93 15.77 9.50 3.88
C GLN A 93 16.73 10.31 4.77
N PRO A 94 16.86 9.89 6.04
CA PRO A 94 17.81 10.55 6.93
C PRO A 94 19.21 10.59 6.33
N GLU A 95 19.94 11.59 6.69
CA GLU A 95 21.26 11.85 6.13
C GLU A 95 22.20 10.65 6.21
N GLY A 96 22.11 9.88 7.28
CA GLY A 96 22.90 8.68 7.43
C GLY A 96 22.68 7.66 6.31
N ALA A 97 21.53 7.69 5.66
CA ALA A 97 21.23 6.79 4.57
C ALA A 97 21.85 7.23 3.24
N THR A 98 22.27 8.46 3.12
CA THR A 98 22.85 9.00 1.90
C THR A 98 24.36 8.99 1.90
N ALA A 99 24.93 8.68 3.01
CA ALA A 99 26.39 8.71 3.19
C ALA A 99 27.14 7.67 2.35
#